data_c40233b0504d773b67c2e61b1d1180a1
#
_entry.id   c40233b0504d773b67c2e61b1d1180a1
#
_cell.length_a   1.000
_cell.length_b   1.000
_cell.length_c   1.000
_cell.angle_alpha   90.00
_cell.angle_beta   90.00
_cell.angle_gamma   90.00
#
_symmetry.space_group_name_H-M   'P 1'
#
loop_
_entity.id
_entity.type
_entity.pdbx_description
1 polymer ?
#
loop_
_entity_poly.entity_id
_entity_poly.type
_entity_poly.pdbx_seq_one_letter_code
_entity_poly.pdbx_strand_id
1 'polypeptide(L)'
;MPTFNQLVKQGRKKSTYKSNSPAMQKGLNTLKNKETDLSSPQKRGVCTAVRTATPKKPNSALRKIARVRLTNGYEVTAYIPGVGHSLQEHSVVMIRGGRVKDLPGVRYHIIRGTLDTQGVSGRMQARSKYGAKRPKRK
;
A
#
# COMPACT_ATOMS: atom_id res chain seq x y z
N MET A 1 33.02 -12.87 -27.64
CA MET A 1 32.77 -13.65 -26.43
C MET A 1 33.86 -13.37 -25.40
N PRO A 2 33.52 -12.86 -24.18
CA PRO A 2 34.55 -12.52 -23.23
C PRO A 2 35.25 -13.75 -22.65
N THR A 3 36.55 -13.60 -22.36
CA THR A 3 37.34 -14.65 -21.72
C THR A 3 37.07 -14.67 -20.21
N PHE A 4 37.46 -15.77 -19.55
CA PHE A 4 37.33 -15.86 -18.09
C PHE A 4 38.07 -14.72 -17.38
N ASN A 5 39.25 -14.35 -17.86
CA ASN A 5 40.02 -13.26 -17.25
C ASN A 5 39.31 -11.91 -17.40
N GLN A 6 38.66 -11.66 -18.51
CA GLN A 6 37.85 -10.45 -18.70
C GLN A 6 36.68 -10.39 -17.77
N LEU A 7 35.97 -11.51 -17.55
CA LEU A 7 34.85 -11.59 -16.64
C LEU A 7 35.28 -11.37 -15.18
N VAL A 8 36.46 -11.87 -14.79
CA VAL A 8 37.01 -11.65 -13.44
C VAL A 8 37.34 -10.18 -13.21
N LYS A 9 37.97 -9.52 -14.21
CA LYS A 9 38.35 -8.11 -14.10
C LYS A 9 37.14 -7.18 -14.09
N GLN A 10 36.20 -7.39 -15.01
CA GLN A 10 35.03 -6.51 -15.15
C GLN A 10 33.93 -6.85 -14.16
N GLY A 11 33.78 -8.13 -13.83
CA GLY A 11 32.74 -8.63 -12.98
C GLY A 11 31.35 -8.39 -13.57
N ARG A 12 30.38 -9.16 -13.10
CA ARG A 12 28.99 -8.89 -13.42
C ARG A 12 28.37 -8.09 -12.30
N LYS A 13 27.83 -6.93 -12.64
CA LYS A 13 27.09 -6.13 -11.66
C LYS A 13 25.67 -6.60 -11.64
N LYS A 14 25.17 -6.86 -10.44
CA LYS A 14 23.78 -7.20 -10.25
C LYS A 14 22.93 -5.98 -10.57
N SER A 15 21.90 -6.16 -11.39
CA SER A 15 20.99 -5.08 -11.70
C SER A 15 20.27 -4.61 -10.45
N THR A 16 20.15 -3.30 -10.31
CA THR A 16 19.42 -2.69 -9.21
C THR A 16 18.09 -2.13 -9.71
N TYR A 17 17.09 -2.14 -8.87
CA TYR A 17 15.78 -1.59 -9.21
C TYR A 17 15.22 -0.81 -8.04
N LYS A 18 14.39 0.18 -8.37
CA LYS A 18 13.76 1.03 -7.37
C LYS A 18 12.47 0.37 -6.86
N SER A 19 12.15 0.66 -5.60
CA SER A 19 10.89 0.22 -5.02
C SER A 19 9.70 0.86 -5.76
N ASN A 20 8.64 0.08 -5.96
CA ASN A 20 7.37 0.59 -6.49
C ASN A 20 6.55 1.34 -5.44
N SER A 21 7.03 1.37 -4.19
CA SER A 21 6.34 2.02 -3.08
C SER A 21 7.23 3.09 -2.44
N PRO A 22 7.53 4.19 -3.16
CA PRO A 22 8.48 5.18 -2.65
C PRO A 22 8.03 5.87 -1.36
N ALA A 23 6.73 5.99 -1.13
CA ALA A 23 6.21 6.62 0.09
C ALA A 23 6.52 5.80 1.36
N MET A 24 6.84 4.50 1.21
CA MET A 24 7.22 3.63 2.33
C MET A 24 8.69 3.73 2.68
N GLN A 25 9.50 4.44 1.87
CA GLN A 25 10.94 4.50 2.03
C GLN A 25 11.40 5.71 2.84
N LYS A 26 10.52 6.66 3.11
CA LYS A 26 10.87 7.91 3.79
C LYS A 26 10.10 8.06 5.09
N GLY A 27 10.78 8.57 6.10
CA GLY A 27 10.17 9.00 7.35
C GLY A 27 10.38 10.49 7.56
N LEU A 28 9.87 11.01 8.65
CA LEU A 28 10.01 12.42 8.98
C LEU A 28 10.49 12.56 10.42
N ASN A 29 11.58 13.30 10.60
CA ASN A 29 12.04 13.70 11.93
C ASN A 29 11.35 14.99 12.31
N THR A 30 10.34 14.90 13.17
CA THR A 30 9.52 16.07 13.56
C THR A 30 10.28 17.09 14.37
N LEU A 31 11.29 16.67 15.14
CA LEU A 31 12.10 17.58 15.94
C LEU A 31 12.99 18.48 15.08
N LYS A 32 13.53 17.92 13.98
CA LYS A 32 14.43 18.65 13.08
C LYS A 32 13.74 19.07 11.77
N ASN A 33 12.50 18.66 11.55
CA ASN A 33 11.73 18.91 10.32
C ASN A 33 12.46 18.45 9.06
N LYS A 34 13.19 17.34 9.17
CA LYS A 34 13.94 16.75 8.03
C LYS A 34 13.39 15.37 7.69
N GLU A 35 13.46 15.04 6.40
CA GLU A 35 13.15 13.69 5.96
C GLU A 35 14.25 12.73 6.40
N THR A 36 13.84 11.53 6.79
CA THR A 36 14.76 10.45 7.14
C THR A 36 14.59 9.31 6.16
N ASP A 37 15.67 8.57 5.90
CA ASP A 37 15.63 7.37 5.08
C ASP A 37 15.22 6.19 5.96
N LEU A 38 13.91 5.98 6.08
CA LEU A 38 13.36 4.93 6.92
C LEU A 38 12.43 4.06 6.07
N SER A 39 12.92 2.87 5.73
CA SER A 39 12.09 1.87 5.05
C SER A 39 11.18 1.19 6.06
N SER A 40 9.91 1.14 5.77
CA SER A 40 8.95 0.45 6.61
C SER A 40 7.89 -0.24 5.75
N PRO A 41 7.41 -1.43 6.18
CA PRO A 41 6.42 -2.16 5.38
C PRO A 41 5.05 -1.52 5.40
N GLN A 42 4.78 -0.66 6.38
CA GLN A 42 3.47 -0.04 6.56
C GLN A 42 3.63 1.39 7.04
N LYS A 43 2.68 2.24 6.69
CA LYS A 43 2.64 3.63 7.15
C LYS A 43 1.22 3.99 7.53
N ARG A 44 1.09 4.81 8.57
CA ARG A 44 -0.18 5.37 9.00
C ARG A 44 -0.48 6.65 8.22
N GLY A 45 -1.74 6.89 7.95
CA GLY A 45 -2.17 8.10 7.30
C GLY A 45 -3.61 8.44 7.60
N VAL A 46 -4.04 9.58 7.10
CA VAL A 46 -5.41 10.07 7.25
C VAL A 46 -6.03 10.19 5.87
N CYS A 47 -7.25 9.67 5.70
CA CYS A 47 -7.97 9.77 4.43
C CYS A 47 -8.36 11.22 4.18
N THR A 48 -7.94 11.77 3.04
CA THR A 48 -8.34 13.12 2.61
C THR A 48 -9.55 13.08 1.70
N ALA A 49 -9.76 11.97 0.99
CA ALA A 49 -10.93 11.74 0.15
C ALA A 49 -11.15 10.25 -0.02
N VAL A 50 -12.40 9.82 -0.09
CA VAL A 50 -12.78 8.44 -0.37
C VAL A 50 -13.62 8.45 -1.63
N ARG A 51 -13.19 7.72 -2.65
CA ARG A 51 -13.81 7.74 -3.99
C ARG A 51 -13.86 6.35 -4.58
N THR A 52 -14.48 6.27 -5.75
CA THR A 52 -14.44 5.08 -6.59
C THR A 52 -13.70 5.41 -7.87
N ALA A 53 -13.11 4.39 -8.48
CA ALA A 53 -12.40 4.53 -9.74
C ALA A 53 -12.73 3.37 -10.66
N THR A 54 -12.79 3.67 -11.96
CA THR A 54 -12.97 2.61 -12.97
C THR A 54 -11.61 1.97 -13.27
N PRO A 55 -11.56 0.63 -13.43
CA PRO A 55 -10.33 -0.03 -13.79
C PRO A 55 -9.97 0.16 -15.26
N LYS A 56 -8.78 -0.27 -15.63
CA LYS A 56 -8.35 -0.27 -17.03
C LYS A 56 -9.16 -1.28 -17.83
N LYS A 57 -9.35 -0.98 -19.12
CA LYS A 57 -9.92 -1.96 -20.05
C LYS A 57 -9.08 -3.24 -20.07
N PRO A 58 -9.65 -4.43 -20.19
CA PRO A 58 -11.05 -4.73 -20.51
C PRO A 58 -11.96 -4.87 -19.28
N ASN A 59 -11.48 -4.55 -18.09
CA ASN A 59 -12.26 -4.71 -16.86
C ASN A 59 -13.24 -3.55 -16.66
N SER A 60 -14.33 -3.83 -15.97
CA SER A 60 -15.36 -2.85 -15.64
C SER A 60 -15.87 -3.10 -14.23
N ALA A 61 -15.82 -2.09 -13.39
CA ALA A 61 -16.33 -2.14 -12.02
C ALA A 61 -16.18 -0.75 -11.38
N LEU A 62 -16.70 -0.59 -10.18
CA LEU A 62 -16.40 0.57 -9.36
C LEU A 62 -15.45 0.14 -8.24
N ARG A 63 -14.18 0.42 -8.41
CA ARG A 63 -13.15 0.09 -7.41
C ARG A 63 -13.11 1.16 -6.34
N LYS A 64 -13.09 0.75 -5.07
CA LYS A 64 -13.05 1.68 -3.95
C LYS A 64 -11.62 2.09 -3.68
N ILE A 65 -11.36 3.38 -3.70
CA ILE A 65 -10.04 3.94 -3.43
C ILE A 65 -10.16 5.08 -2.42
N ALA A 66 -9.05 5.39 -1.78
CA ALA A 66 -8.97 6.51 -0.86
C ALA A 66 -7.67 7.28 -1.11
N ARG A 67 -7.76 8.58 -1.02
CA ARG A 67 -6.58 9.42 -1.02
C ARG A 67 -6.12 9.58 0.41
N VAL A 68 -4.88 9.21 0.71
CA VAL A 68 -4.36 9.14 2.07
C VAL A 68 -3.13 10.03 2.19
N ARG A 69 -3.15 10.90 3.19
CA ARG A 69 -1.98 11.70 3.55
C ARG A 69 -1.22 10.97 4.66
N LEU A 70 0.01 10.58 4.37
CA LEU A 70 0.82 9.80 5.30
C LEU A 70 1.48 10.69 6.35
N THR A 71 1.93 10.07 7.43
CA THR A 71 2.62 10.77 8.51
C THR A 71 3.95 11.38 8.06
N ASN A 72 4.53 10.87 6.98
CA ASN A 72 5.77 11.43 6.40
C ASN A 72 5.51 12.59 5.41
N GLY A 73 4.27 13.03 5.28
CA GLY A 73 3.89 14.14 4.41
C GLY A 73 3.51 13.78 3.00
N TYR A 74 3.73 12.54 2.56
CA TYR A 74 3.33 12.10 1.23
C TYR A 74 1.83 11.85 1.17
N GLU A 75 1.24 12.20 0.04
CA GLU A 75 -0.16 11.92 -0.24
C GLU A 75 -0.25 10.89 -1.36
N VAL A 76 -0.93 9.77 -1.10
CA VAL A 76 -0.99 8.64 -2.03
C VAL A 76 -2.42 8.18 -2.20
N THR A 77 -2.67 7.48 -3.32
CA THR A 77 -3.95 6.82 -3.56
C THR A 77 -3.78 5.35 -3.19
N ALA A 78 -4.65 4.87 -2.30
CA ALA A 78 -4.62 3.49 -1.82
C ALA A 78 -5.94 2.79 -2.12
N TYR A 79 -5.86 1.49 -2.42
CA TYR A 79 -7.02 0.66 -2.69
C TYR A 79 -7.61 0.14 -1.38
N ILE A 80 -8.93 0.16 -1.28
CA ILE A 80 -9.66 -0.39 -0.13
C ILE A 80 -10.09 -1.81 -0.49
N PRO A 81 -9.43 -2.86 0.04
CA PRO A 81 -9.75 -4.24 -0.32
C PRO A 81 -11.02 -4.72 0.38
N GLY A 82 -11.67 -5.72 -0.22
CA GLY A 82 -12.82 -6.40 0.35
C GLY A 82 -14.15 -5.76 -0.06
N VAL A 83 -15.22 -6.34 0.43
CA VAL A 83 -16.58 -5.90 0.12
C VAL A 83 -17.06 -4.91 1.18
N GLY A 84 -17.35 -3.69 0.74
CA GLY A 84 -17.83 -2.65 1.63
C GLY A 84 -16.78 -2.07 2.57
N HIS A 85 -17.01 -0.88 3.04
CA HIS A 85 -16.13 -0.23 4.01
C HIS A 85 -16.91 0.88 4.74
N SER A 86 -16.36 1.30 5.88
CA SER A 86 -16.91 2.41 6.66
C SER A 86 -16.03 3.65 6.62
N LEU A 87 -15.06 3.67 5.71
CA LEU A 87 -14.11 4.78 5.62
C LEU A 87 -14.78 6.04 5.07
N GLN A 88 -14.36 7.15 5.61
CA GLN A 88 -14.81 8.47 5.19
C GLN A 88 -13.65 9.45 5.36
N GLU A 89 -13.88 10.69 4.95
CA GLU A 89 -12.87 11.74 5.11
C GLU A 89 -12.45 11.85 6.58
N HIS A 90 -11.15 12.03 6.81
CA HIS A 90 -10.50 12.10 8.13
C HIS A 90 -10.39 10.77 8.89
N SER A 91 -10.74 9.65 8.27
CA SER A 91 -10.48 8.34 8.88
C SER A 91 -8.98 8.06 8.93
N VAL A 92 -8.51 7.55 10.07
CA VAL A 92 -7.11 7.14 10.23
C VAL A 92 -6.95 5.72 9.74
N VAL A 93 -6.03 5.51 8.80
CA VAL A 93 -5.83 4.20 8.19
C VAL A 93 -4.35 3.85 8.18
N MET A 94 -4.08 2.57 7.96
CA MET A 94 -2.72 2.09 7.75
C MET A 94 -2.63 1.50 6.34
N ILE A 95 -1.60 1.89 5.61
CA ILE A 95 -1.40 1.42 4.24
C ILE A 95 -0.16 0.54 4.16
N ARG A 96 -0.14 -0.33 3.15
CA ARG A 96 1.01 -1.15 2.81
C ARG A 96 1.31 -1.02 1.32
N GLY A 97 2.50 -1.43 0.93
CA GLY A 97 2.85 -1.51 -0.49
C GLY A 97 2.03 -2.59 -1.19
N GLY A 98 1.93 -2.47 -2.47
CA GLY A 98 1.20 -3.40 -3.32
C GLY A 98 0.35 -2.66 -4.33
N ARG A 99 0.68 -2.87 -5.59
CA ARG A 99 0.02 -2.20 -6.70
C ARG A 99 -1.28 -2.90 -7.08
N VAL A 100 -2.27 -2.12 -7.49
CA VAL A 100 -3.48 -2.64 -8.13
C VAL A 100 -3.29 -2.54 -9.63
N LYS A 101 -3.21 -3.68 -10.31
CA LYS A 101 -2.93 -3.74 -11.74
C LYS A 101 -4.02 -3.06 -12.57
N ASP A 102 -5.27 -3.17 -12.14
CA ASP A 102 -6.43 -2.60 -12.86
C ASP A 102 -6.53 -1.08 -12.73
N LEU A 103 -5.88 -0.50 -11.73
CA LEU A 103 -6.04 0.93 -11.44
C LEU A 103 -4.72 1.65 -11.67
N PRO A 104 -4.68 2.62 -12.59
CA PRO A 104 -3.46 3.38 -12.82
C PRO A 104 -3.15 4.30 -11.65
N GLY A 105 -1.88 4.32 -11.23
CA GLY A 105 -1.42 5.18 -10.16
C GLY A 105 -1.72 4.71 -8.75
N VAL A 106 -2.36 3.56 -8.58
CA VAL A 106 -2.64 2.99 -7.25
C VAL A 106 -1.56 1.97 -6.91
N ARG A 107 -0.66 2.35 -6.02
CA ARG A 107 0.51 1.54 -5.63
C ARG A 107 0.42 0.98 -4.22
N TYR A 108 -0.67 1.25 -3.52
CA TYR A 108 -0.79 0.93 -2.10
C TYR A 108 -2.15 0.32 -1.82
N HIS A 109 -2.23 -0.41 -0.71
CA HIS A 109 -3.48 -0.98 -0.20
C HIS A 109 -3.69 -0.52 1.23
N ILE A 110 -4.95 -0.28 1.60
CA ILE A 110 -5.33 -0.05 3.00
C ILE A 110 -5.45 -1.40 3.70
N ILE A 111 -4.90 -1.49 4.91
CA ILE A 111 -4.97 -2.72 5.71
C ILE A 111 -6.30 -2.75 6.45
N ARG A 112 -7.10 -3.80 6.21
CA ARG A 112 -8.38 -3.97 6.88
C ARG A 112 -8.18 -4.50 8.28
N GLY A 113 -9.04 -4.05 9.20
CA GLY A 113 -9.00 -4.50 10.59
C GLY A 113 -8.04 -3.74 11.49
N THR A 114 -7.50 -2.62 11.03
CA THR A 114 -6.59 -1.77 11.82
C THR A 114 -7.11 -0.34 11.89
N LEU A 115 -6.82 0.34 12.99
CA LEU A 115 -7.20 1.74 13.19
C LEU A 115 -8.69 1.96 12.90
N ASP A 116 -9.05 2.93 12.06
CA ASP A 116 -10.44 3.22 11.73
C ASP A 116 -11.02 2.33 10.63
N THR A 117 -10.22 1.42 10.07
CA THR A 117 -10.68 0.50 9.03
C THR A 117 -11.18 -0.78 9.66
N GLN A 118 -12.47 -1.04 9.56
CA GLN A 118 -13.06 -2.28 10.05
C GLN A 118 -12.73 -3.44 9.13
N GLY A 119 -12.70 -4.65 9.68
CA GLY A 119 -12.56 -5.86 8.88
C GLY A 119 -13.81 -6.12 8.04
N VAL A 120 -13.70 -7.01 7.07
CA VAL A 120 -14.83 -7.40 6.21
C VAL A 120 -15.74 -8.32 6.98
N SER A 121 -17.03 -7.95 7.09
CA SER A 121 -18.03 -8.74 7.81
C SER A 121 -18.35 -10.03 7.06
N GLY A 122 -18.58 -11.12 7.79
CA GLY A 122 -19.04 -12.38 7.23
C GLY A 122 -18.00 -13.11 6.39
N ARG A 123 -16.76 -12.69 6.44
CA ARG A 123 -15.68 -13.32 5.67
C ARG A 123 -15.17 -14.55 6.38
N MET A 124 -15.14 -15.67 5.70
CA MET A 124 -14.70 -16.95 6.25
C MET A 124 -13.36 -17.44 5.69
N GLN A 125 -13.03 -17.06 4.47
CA GLN A 125 -11.77 -17.43 3.81
C GLN A 125 -10.84 -16.23 3.72
N ALA A 126 -9.54 -16.49 3.83
CA ALA A 126 -8.49 -15.46 3.77
C ALA A 126 -8.76 -14.30 4.75
N ARG A 127 -9.18 -14.62 5.95
CA ARG A 127 -9.58 -13.64 6.97
C ARG A 127 -8.45 -12.67 7.33
N SER A 128 -7.22 -13.14 7.36
CA SER A 128 -6.07 -12.31 7.71
C SER A 128 -5.84 -11.18 6.69
N LYS A 129 -6.18 -11.40 5.43
CA LYS A 129 -6.02 -10.39 4.38
C LYS A 129 -7.08 -9.29 4.46
N TYR A 130 -8.23 -9.59 5.06
CA TYR A 130 -9.36 -8.67 5.11
C TYR A 130 -9.75 -8.27 6.53
N GLY A 131 -8.92 -8.60 7.50
CA GLY A 131 -9.13 -8.18 8.88
C GLY A 131 -10.34 -8.80 9.57
N ALA A 132 -10.79 -9.95 9.12
CA ALA A 132 -11.93 -10.62 9.73
C ALA A 132 -11.50 -11.45 10.93
N LYS A 133 -12.28 -11.36 12.02
CA LYS A 133 -12.02 -12.13 13.24
C LYS A 133 -12.39 -13.58 13.07
N ARG A 134 -11.71 -14.46 13.80
CA ARG A 134 -12.05 -15.88 13.83
C ARG A 134 -13.46 -16.07 14.38
N PRO A 135 -14.34 -16.84 13.72
CA PRO A 135 -15.66 -17.13 14.28
C PRO A 135 -15.52 -17.87 15.60
N LYS A 136 -16.31 -17.45 16.59
CA LYS A 136 -16.33 -18.14 17.88
C LYS A 136 -17.05 -19.47 17.73
N ARG A 137 -16.43 -20.53 18.20
CA ARG A 137 -17.09 -21.83 18.31
C ARG A 137 -17.90 -21.84 19.62
N LYS A 138 -19.14 -22.29 19.51
CA LYS A 138 -19.94 -22.56 20.69
C LYS A 138 -19.47 -23.86 21.34
#